data_87f206d9e3aba6fac8ced6f8f7ced8bf
#
_entry.id   87f206d9e3aba6fac8ced6f8f7ced8bf
#
_cell.length_a   1.000
_cell.length_b   1.000
_cell.length_c   1.000
_cell.angle_alpha   90.00
_cell.angle_beta   90.00
_cell.angle_gamma   90.00
#
_symmetry.space_group_name_H-M   'P 1'
#
loop_
_entity.id
_entity.type
_entity.pdbx_description
1 polymer ?
#
loop_
_entity_poly.entity_id
_entity_poly.type
_entity_poly.pdbx_seq_one_letter_code
_entity_poly.pdbx_strand_id
1 'polypeptide(L)'
;LNIASALIKQIITLQDSDTWSYLRKHYLPTEYHTIFSIIDGHSQKYHTVPTFEDLKFEIRDSATQEKLLAIEALEVEAEASMLLQYLKNEYTQKEILASLEKYIDHSISFEDAEESVSHLHQIVLDIEEKVELEQPQESMQRISLFPAEEELDKYLPLGLNTAFDEEFKFSPRDLILVGGRRGAGKSITCCNIA
;
A
#
# COMPACT_ATOMS: atom_id res chain seq x y z
N LEU A 1 24.74 -10.51 -5.42
CA LEU A 1 24.34 -9.12 -5.15
C LEU A 1 23.18 -9.16 -4.17
N ASN A 2 23.29 -8.48 -3.03
CA ASN A 2 22.18 -8.43 -2.06
C ASN A 2 21.19 -7.36 -2.55
N ILE A 3 19.93 -7.74 -2.79
CA ILE A 3 18.88 -6.83 -3.31
C ILE A 3 18.67 -5.64 -2.37
N ALA A 4 18.74 -5.86 -1.06
CA ALA A 4 18.57 -4.81 -0.06
C ALA A 4 19.68 -3.75 -0.14
N SER A 5 20.96 -4.16 -0.28
CA SER A 5 22.07 -3.23 -0.43
C SER A 5 22.01 -2.46 -1.75
N ALA A 6 21.59 -3.12 -2.84
CA ALA A 6 21.39 -2.47 -4.14
C ALA A 6 20.27 -1.43 -4.08
N LEU A 7 19.15 -1.75 -3.43
CA LEU A 7 18.03 -0.82 -3.25
C LEU A 7 18.44 0.41 -2.43
N ILE A 8 19.09 0.22 -1.29
CA ILE A 8 19.57 1.33 -0.45
C ILE A 8 20.54 2.21 -1.25
N LYS A 9 21.46 1.61 -2.02
CA LYS A 9 22.38 2.35 -2.89
C LYS A 9 21.64 3.24 -3.88
N GLN A 10 20.65 2.69 -4.59
CA GLN A 10 19.90 3.44 -5.60
C GLN A 10 19.09 4.58 -4.99
N ILE A 11 18.39 4.33 -3.88
CA ILE A 11 17.61 5.35 -3.18
C ILE A 11 18.49 6.53 -2.75
N ILE A 12 19.66 6.25 -2.17
CA ILE A 12 20.57 7.30 -1.71
C ILE A 12 21.20 8.05 -2.91
N THR A 13 21.62 7.34 -3.95
CA THR A 13 22.31 7.94 -5.11
C THR A 13 21.38 8.82 -5.93
N LEU A 14 20.13 8.37 -6.15
CA LEU A 14 19.14 9.08 -6.95
C LEU A 14 18.28 10.05 -6.11
N GLN A 15 18.45 10.07 -4.78
CA GLN A 15 17.62 10.85 -3.84
C GLN A 15 16.13 10.53 -4.03
N ASP A 16 15.82 9.25 -4.27
CA ASP A 16 14.48 8.78 -4.60
C ASP A 16 13.60 8.71 -3.35
N SER A 17 12.96 9.84 -3.04
CA SER A 17 12.03 9.96 -1.91
C SER A 17 10.74 9.17 -2.13
N ASP A 18 10.34 8.97 -3.38
CA ASP A 18 9.11 8.24 -3.71
C ASP A 18 9.28 6.76 -3.36
N THR A 19 10.30 6.10 -3.87
CA THR A 19 10.60 4.70 -3.52
C THR A 19 10.90 4.55 -2.03
N TRP A 20 11.58 5.53 -1.40
CA TRP A 20 11.82 5.53 0.04
C TRP A 20 10.53 5.50 0.84
N SER A 21 9.50 6.24 0.45
CA SER A 21 8.21 6.32 1.16
C SER A 21 7.47 4.97 1.24
N TYR A 22 7.70 4.08 0.27
CA TYR A 22 7.12 2.73 0.21
C TYR A 22 8.00 1.66 0.86
N LEU A 23 9.28 1.97 1.15
CA LEU A 23 10.18 1.01 1.79
C LEU A 23 9.85 0.89 3.28
N ARG A 24 9.66 -0.34 3.76
CA ARG A 24 9.43 -0.63 5.18
C ARG A 24 10.61 -1.38 5.77
N LYS A 25 10.90 -1.11 7.04
CA LYS A 25 12.02 -1.71 7.77
C LYS A 25 11.98 -3.25 7.75
N HIS A 26 10.79 -3.84 7.84
CA HIS A 26 10.62 -5.29 7.89
C HIS A 26 10.87 -6.00 6.54
N TYR A 27 10.86 -5.28 5.42
CA TYR A 27 11.27 -5.85 4.14
C TYR A 27 12.79 -6.11 4.07
N LEU A 28 13.56 -5.36 4.86
CA LEU A 28 15.02 -5.46 4.86
C LEU A 28 15.51 -6.54 5.81
N PRO A 29 16.60 -7.26 5.48
CA PRO A 29 17.32 -8.08 6.44
C PRO A 29 17.75 -7.27 7.66
N THR A 30 17.76 -7.93 8.84
CA THR A 30 18.08 -7.31 10.14
C THR A 30 19.40 -6.54 10.14
N GLU A 31 20.35 -6.96 9.35
CA GLU A 31 21.66 -6.31 9.22
C GLU A 31 21.61 -4.87 8.66
N TYR A 32 20.55 -4.50 7.94
CA TYR A 32 20.33 -3.16 7.38
C TYR A 32 19.38 -2.31 8.22
N HIS A 33 18.81 -2.85 9.30
CA HIS A 33 17.83 -2.13 10.12
C HIS A 33 18.41 -0.87 10.78
N THR A 34 19.70 -0.87 11.12
CA THR A 34 20.38 0.30 11.69
C THR A 34 20.49 1.41 10.65
N ILE A 35 20.95 1.06 9.43
CA ILE A 35 21.07 2.01 8.32
C ILE A 35 19.69 2.57 7.96
N PHE A 36 18.67 1.72 7.86
CA PHE A 36 17.29 2.15 7.62
C PHE A 36 16.83 3.16 8.66
N SER A 37 17.04 2.87 9.96
CA SER A 37 16.58 3.76 11.04
C SER A 37 17.28 5.13 11.02
N ILE A 38 18.52 5.21 10.57
CA ILE A 38 19.26 6.47 10.43
C ILE A 38 18.70 7.27 9.24
N ILE A 39 18.50 6.60 8.09
CA ILE A 39 17.90 7.25 6.90
C ILE A 39 16.50 7.76 7.22
N ASP A 40 15.69 6.95 7.94
CA ASP A 40 14.33 7.30 8.33
C ASP A 40 14.30 8.51 9.26
N GLY A 41 15.18 8.54 10.28
CA GLY A 41 15.35 9.69 11.17
C GLY A 41 15.76 10.97 10.45
N HIS A 42 16.66 10.87 9.47
CA HIS A 42 17.04 11.98 8.62
C HIS A 42 15.87 12.46 7.75
N SER A 43 15.20 11.54 7.09
CA SER A 43 14.06 11.84 6.22
C SER A 43 12.89 12.50 6.98
N GLN A 44 12.59 12.04 8.20
CA GLN A 44 11.56 12.67 9.05
C GLN A 44 11.93 14.10 9.45
N LYS A 45 13.21 14.37 9.67
CA LYS A 45 13.69 15.68 10.13
C LYS A 45 13.85 16.69 9.00
N TYR A 46 14.35 16.28 7.87
CA TYR A 46 14.73 17.15 6.77
C TYR A 46 13.85 17.01 5.52
N HIS A 47 12.93 16.03 5.48
CA HIS A 47 12.06 15.72 4.35
C HIS A 47 12.81 15.37 3.06
N THR A 48 14.04 14.88 3.19
CA THR A 48 14.91 14.45 2.08
C THR A 48 15.62 13.16 2.43
N VAL A 49 15.99 12.39 1.43
CA VAL A 49 16.88 11.24 1.62
C VAL A 49 18.29 11.74 1.87
N PRO A 50 19.04 11.22 2.89
CA PRO A 50 20.40 11.65 3.15
C PRO A 50 21.36 11.22 2.04
N THR A 51 22.44 11.95 1.85
CA THR A 51 23.55 11.52 1.00
C THR A 51 24.46 10.54 1.74
N PHE A 52 25.36 9.85 1.00
CA PHE A 52 26.37 9.01 1.65
C PHE A 52 27.28 9.79 2.60
N GLU A 53 27.55 11.05 2.30
CA GLU A 53 28.36 11.92 3.17
C GLU A 53 27.63 12.22 4.48
N ASP A 54 26.35 12.55 4.42
CA ASP A 54 25.52 12.78 5.61
C ASP A 54 25.51 11.55 6.52
N LEU A 55 25.31 10.37 5.93
CA LEU A 55 25.29 9.10 6.67
C LEU A 55 26.64 8.78 7.33
N LYS A 56 27.78 9.10 6.67
CA LYS A 56 29.11 8.92 7.25
C LYS A 56 29.32 9.79 8.49
N PHE A 57 28.70 10.97 8.56
CA PHE A 57 28.74 11.82 9.75
C PHE A 57 27.83 11.34 10.88
N GLU A 58 26.68 10.77 10.54
CA GLU A 58 25.70 10.30 11.54
C GLU A 58 26.06 8.96 12.15
N ILE A 59 26.65 8.03 11.35
CA ILE A 59 27.01 6.70 11.79
C ILE A 59 28.32 6.72 12.58
N ARG A 60 28.24 6.33 13.87
CA ARG A 60 29.41 6.26 14.76
C ARG A 60 29.96 4.85 14.93
N ASP A 61 29.15 3.84 14.61
CA ASP A 61 29.53 2.44 14.74
C ASP A 61 30.36 1.97 13.56
N SER A 62 31.54 1.41 13.84
CA SER A 62 32.50 0.94 12.83
C SER A 62 31.91 -0.14 11.89
N ALA A 63 31.14 -1.09 12.46
CA ALA A 63 30.57 -2.18 11.67
C ALA A 63 29.50 -1.67 10.68
N THR A 64 28.72 -0.68 11.09
CA THR A 64 27.71 -0.04 10.23
C THR A 64 28.39 0.86 9.18
N GLN A 65 29.50 1.50 9.51
CA GLN A 65 30.29 2.28 8.53
C GLN A 65 30.89 1.40 7.45
N GLU A 66 31.47 0.24 7.81
CA GLU A 66 31.98 -0.72 6.83
C GLU A 66 30.90 -1.20 5.85
N LYS A 67 29.69 -1.48 6.36
CA LYS A 67 28.54 -1.82 5.52
C LYS A 67 28.14 -0.67 4.60
N LEU A 68 28.12 0.55 5.09
CA LEU A 68 27.81 1.73 4.28
C LEU A 68 28.82 1.91 3.14
N LEU A 69 30.10 1.75 3.43
CA LEU A 69 31.16 1.82 2.42
C LEU A 69 31.03 0.69 1.38
N ALA A 70 30.67 -0.52 1.82
CA ALA A 70 30.39 -1.63 0.92
C ALA A 70 29.20 -1.35 -0.01
N ILE A 71 28.12 -0.72 0.52
CA ILE A 71 26.96 -0.31 -0.27
C ILE A 71 27.36 0.80 -1.26
N GLU A 72 28.13 1.78 -0.84
CA GLU A 72 28.58 2.88 -1.69
C GLU A 72 29.45 2.39 -2.88
N ALA A 73 30.24 1.34 -2.68
CA ALA A 73 31.09 0.75 -3.71
C ALA A 73 30.35 -0.13 -4.72
N LEU A 74 29.06 -0.45 -4.49
CA LEU A 74 28.29 -1.27 -5.41
C LEU A 74 28.04 -0.52 -6.73
N GLU A 75 28.17 -1.22 -7.85
CA GLU A 75 27.66 -0.78 -9.14
C GLU A 75 26.26 -1.41 -9.36
N VAL A 76 25.24 -0.59 -9.49
CA VAL A 76 23.85 -1.02 -9.63
C VAL A 76 23.22 -0.30 -10.81
N GLU A 77 22.73 -1.04 -11.78
CA GLU A 77 22.04 -0.50 -12.96
C GLU A 77 20.51 -0.65 -12.86
N ALA A 78 20.04 -1.48 -11.91
CA ALA A 78 18.60 -1.76 -11.76
C ALA A 78 17.86 -0.57 -11.13
N GLU A 79 16.63 -0.33 -11.56
CA GLU A 79 15.75 0.70 -10.98
C GLU A 79 15.38 0.38 -9.52
N ALA A 80 15.28 1.42 -8.68
CA ALA A 80 14.92 1.28 -7.28
C ALA A 80 13.51 0.69 -7.09
N SER A 81 12.55 1.09 -7.91
CA SER A 81 11.19 0.56 -7.93
C SER A 81 11.14 -0.95 -8.15
N MET A 82 11.91 -1.45 -9.11
CA MET A 82 12.00 -2.89 -9.41
C MET A 82 12.67 -3.66 -8.26
N LEU A 83 13.73 -3.11 -7.67
CA LEU A 83 14.40 -3.73 -6.53
C LEU A 83 13.49 -3.80 -5.30
N LEU A 84 12.70 -2.75 -5.05
CA LEU A 84 11.69 -2.73 -3.99
C LEU A 84 10.63 -3.82 -4.21
N GLN A 85 10.14 -3.98 -5.44
CA GLN A 85 9.16 -5.02 -5.76
C GLN A 85 9.72 -6.44 -5.51
N TYR A 86 10.96 -6.70 -5.89
CA TYR A 86 11.61 -7.98 -5.58
C TYR A 86 11.73 -8.22 -4.07
N LEU A 87 12.09 -7.19 -3.32
CA LEU A 87 12.22 -7.27 -1.87
C LEU A 87 10.88 -7.53 -1.17
N LYS A 88 9.82 -6.83 -1.60
CA LYS A 88 8.44 -7.08 -1.16
C LYS A 88 8.02 -8.53 -1.46
N ASN A 89 8.25 -9.01 -2.66
CA ASN A 89 7.91 -10.38 -3.05
C ASN A 89 8.64 -11.42 -2.20
N GLU A 90 9.94 -11.23 -1.96
CA GLU A 90 10.73 -12.13 -1.11
C GLU A 90 10.22 -12.15 0.33
N TYR A 91 9.91 -10.98 0.89
CA TYR A 91 9.34 -10.87 2.22
C TYR A 91 7.97 -11.55 2.30
N THR A 92 7.07 -11.28 1.34
CA THR A 92 5.74 -11.89 1.26
C THR A 92 5.82 -13.42 1.23
N GLN A 93 6.70 -13.98 0.40
CA GLN A 93 6.90 -15.42 0.32
C GLN A 93 7.38 -16.01 1.65
N LYS A 94 8.28 -15.33 2.35
CA LYS A 94 8.76 -15.76 3.67
C LYS A 94 7.64 -15.72 4.71
N GLU A 95 6.82 -14.66 4.75
CA GLU A 95 5.70 -14.54 5.68
C GLU A 95 4.63 -15.61 5.41
N ILE A 96 4.31 -15.89 4.14
CA ILE A 96 3.37 -16.97 3.77
C ILE A 96 3.88 -18.32 4.29
N LEU A 97 5.14 -18.65 4.00
CA LEU A 97 5.71 -19.93 4.43
C LEU A 97 5.73 -20.06 5.95
N ALA A 98 6.20 -19.03 6.67
CA ALA A 98 6.27 -19.05 8.13
C ALA A 98 4.88 -19.17 8.77
N SER A 99 3.87 -18.50 8.21
CA SER A 99 2.49 -18.56 8.71
C SER A 99 1.85 -19.93 8.47
N LEU A 100 2.09 -20.52 7.30
CA LEU A 100 1.60 -21.86 6.96
C LEU A 100 2.30 -22.96 7.80
N GLU A 101 3.61 -22.87 7.98
CA GLU A 101 4.35 -23.80 8.85
C GLU A 101 3.80 -23.74 10.28
N LYS A 102 3.61 -22.55 10.83
CA LYS A 102 3.04 -22.36 12.15
C LYS A 102 1.62 -22.94 12.25
N TYR A 103 0.79 -22.76 11.23
CA TYR A 103 -0.56 -23.32 11.18
C TYR A 103 -0.54 -24.86 11.15
N ILE A 104 0.29 -25.45 10.31
CA ILE A 104 0.43 -26.91 10.19
C ILE A 104 0.88 -27.54 11.50
N ASP A 105 1.86 -26.93 12.16
CA ASP A 105 2.44 -27.47 13.39
C ASP A 105 1.52 -27.38 14.60
N HIS A 106 0.66 -26.37 14.69
CA HIS A 106 -0.06 -26.05 15.91
C HIS A 106 -1.58 -26.21 15.83
N SER A 107 -2.19 -26.08 14.67
CA SER A 107 -3.65 -25.95 14.55
C SER A 107 -4.32 -27.08 13.79
N ILE A 108 -3.78 -27.50 12.66
CA ILE A 108 -4.46 -28.41 11.72
C ILE A 108 -4.90 -29.76 12.32
N SER A 109 -4.24 -30.20 13.40
CA SER A 109 -4.54 -31.49 14.04
C SER A 109 -5.69 -31.45 15.04
N PHE A 110 -6.17 -30.27 15.42
CA PHE A 110 -7.10 -30.07 16.54
C PHE A 110 -8.37 -29.30 16.15
N GLU A 111 -8.38 -28.69 15.00
CA GLU A 111 -9.51 -27.91 14.51
C GLU A 111 -10.43 -28.74 13.62
N ASP A 112 -11.72 -28.44 13.64
CA ASP A 112 -12.63 -28.97 12.64
C ASP A 112 -12.43 -28.23 11.29
N ALA A 113 -13.09 -28.70 10.23
CA ALA A 113 -12.90 -28.17 8.87
C ALA A 113 -13.35 -26.71 8.74
N GLU A 114 -14.35 -26.29 9.51
CA GLU A 114 -14.91 -24.93 9.45
C GLU A 114 -14.01 -23.95 10.18
N GLU A 115 -13.48 -24.33 11.35
CA GLU A 115 -12.49 -23.58 12.09
C GLU A 115 -11.18 -23.45 11.31
N SER A 116 -10.72 -24.52 10.66
CA SER A 116 -9.53 -24.52 9.81
C SER A 116 -9.62 -23.54 8.66
N VAL A 117 -10.75 -23.47 7.98
CA VAL A 117 -10.97 -22.51 6.88
C VAL A 117 -10.97 -21.07 7.39
N SER A 118 -11.64 -20.82 8.54
CA SER A 118 -11.66 -19.50 9.17
C SER A 118 -10.27 -19.02 9.59
N HIS A 119 -9.47 -19.92 10.15
CA HIS A 119 -8.11 -19.63 10.55
C HIS A 119 -7.19 -19.33 9.36
N LEU A 120 -7.28 -20.12 8.29
CA LEU A 120 -6.55 -19.84 7.06
C LEU A 120 -6.93 -18.48 6.45
N HIS A 121 -8.22 -18.14 6.48
CA HIS A 121 -8.67 -16.82 6.02
C HIS A 121 -8.06 -15.69 6.86
N GLN A 122 -8.00 -15.85 8.18
CA GLN A 122 -7.36 -14.88 9.06
C GLN A 122 -5.86 -14.72 8.77
N ILE A 123 -5.15 -15.83 8.49
CA ILE A 123 -3.73 -15.79 8.09
C ILE A 123 -3.55 -14.96 6.82
N VAL A 124 -4.43 -15.12 5.83
CA VAL A 124 -4.36 -14.33 4.59
C VAL A 124 -4.54 -12.85 4.88
N LEU A 125 -5.53 -12.48 5.68
CA LEU A 125 -5.78 -11.08 6.06
C LEU A 125 -4.59 -10.47 6.82
N ASP A 126 -4.01 -11.21 7.76
CA ASP A 126 -2.83 -10.77 8.52
C ASP A 126 -1.61 -10.54 7.62
N ILE A 127 -1.44 -11.36 6.58
CA ILE A 127 -0.36 -11.19 5.59
C ILE A 127 -0.63 -9.97 4.70
N GLU A 128 -1.86 -9.79 4.23
CA GLU A 128 -2.26 -8.63 3.43
C GLU A 128 -2.00 -7.31 4.18
N GLU A 129 -2.35 -7.26 5.47
CA GLU A 129 -2.12 -6.10 6.33
C GLU A 129 -0.62 -5.82 6.52
N LYS A 130 0.19 -6.85 6.81
CA LYS A 130 1.64 -6.70 7.05
C LYS A 130 2.41 -6.29 5.82
N VAL A 131 2.03 -6.81 4.66
CA VAL A 131 2.77 -6.60 3.41
C VAL A 131 2.32 -5.33 2.71
N GLU A 132 1.23 -4.70 3.18
CA GLU A 132 0.61 -3.59 2.44
C GLU A 132 0.55 -3.97 0.95
N LEU A 133 0.07 -5.19 0.68
CA LEU A 133 -0.17 -5.58 -0.70
C LEU A 133 -1.07 -4.48 -1.25
N GLU A 134 -0.55 -3.73 -2.20
CA GLU A 134 -1.40 -2.91 -3.03
C GLU A 134 -2.49 -3.86 -3.49
N GLN A 135 -3.67 -3.77 -2.85
CA GLN A 135 -4.86 -4.33 -3.49
C GLN A 135 -4.75 -3.82 -4.91
N PRO A 136 -4.80 -4.70 -5.94
CA PRO A 136 -4.77 -4.19 -7.28
C PRO A 136 -5.72 -3.04 -7.16
N GLN A 137 -5.19 -1.84 -7.30
CA GLN A 137 -6.06 -0.70 -7.47
C GLN A 137 -6.82 -1.11 -8.72
N GLU A 138 -7.90 -1.88 -8.49
CA GLU A 138 -9.07 -1.67 -9.29
C GLU A 138 -9.17 -0.19 -9.19
N SER A 139 -8.58 0.43 -10.18
CA SER A 139 -8.32 1.84 -10.21
C SER A 139 -9.43 2.44 -9.37
N MET A 140 -9.13 2.90 -8.12
CA MET A 140 -9.98 3.93 -7.57
C MET A 140 -9.88 4.93 -8.70
N GLN A 141 -10.74 4.74 -9.68
CA GLN A 141 -11.05 5.78 -10.63
C GLN A 141 -11.31 6.89 -9.66
N ARG A 142 -10.33 7.80 -9.55
CA ARG A 142 -10.56 9.03 -8.82
C ARG A 142 -11.94 9.37 -9.25
N ILE A 143 -12.90 9.25 -8.34
CA ILE A 143 -14.23 9.72 -8.60
C ILE A 143 -13.92 11.18 -8.88
N SER A 144 -13.75 11.47 -10.15
CA SER A 144 -13.63 12.84 -10.60
C SER A 144 -15.00 13.38 -10.22
N LEU A 145 -15.05 14.21 -9.20
CA LEU A 145 -16.28 14.92 -8.83
C LEU A 145 -16.83 15.71 -10.02
N PHE A 146 -16.02 15.80 -11.07
CA PHE A 146 -16.35 16.44 -12.33
C PHE A 146 -16.00 15.47 -13.46
N PRO A 147 -16.98 14.72 -14.01
CA PRO A 147 -16.79 13.90 -15.17
C PRO A 147 -16.35 14.76 -16.37
N ALA A 148 -15.50 14.19 -17.22
CA ALA A 148 -15.18 14.82 -18.48
C ALA A 148 -16.46 15.03 -19.30
N GLU A 149 -16.54 16.13 -20.06
CA GLU A 149 -17.75 16.50 -20.82
C GLU A 149 -18.29 15.38 -21.73
N GLU A 150 -17.42 14.47 -22.18
CA GLU A 150 -17.79 13.33 -23.04
C GLU A 150 -18.60 12.22 -22.32
N GLU A 151 -18.65 12.22 -20.99
CA GLU A 151 -19.40 11.23 -20.20
C GLU A 151 -20.77 11.70 -19.75
N LEU A 152 -21.11 12.97 -20.02
CA LEU A 152 -22.37 13.58 -19.57
C LEU A 152 -23.63 12.89 -20.14
N ASP A 153 -23.54 12.29 -21.32
CA ASP A 153 -24.66 11.59 -21.98
C ASP A 153 -25.04 10.25 -21.30
N LYS A 154 -24.23 9.78 -20.35
CA LYS A 154 -24.49 8.52 -19.63
C LYS A 154 -25.23 8.70 -18.31
N TYR A 155 -25.50 9.92 -17.89
CA TYR A 155 -26.16 10.20 -16.62
C TYR A 155 -27.68 10.12 -16.74
N LEU A 156 -28.28 9.56 -15.69
CA LEU A 156 -29.74 9.40 -15.59
C LEU A 156 -30.33 10.55 -14.75
N PRO A 157 -31.38 11.22 -15.23
CA PRO A 157 -32.14 12.14 -14.41
C PRO A 157 -32.95 11.35 -13.37
N LEU A 158 -33.08 11.88 -12.15
CA LEU A 158 -33.94 11.28 -11.13
C LEU A 158 -35.44 11.54 -11.36
N GLY A 159 -35.78 12.47 -12.26
CA GLY A 159 -37.17 12.83 -12.55
C GLY A 159 -37.89 13.55 -11.42
N LEU A 160 -37.16 14.13 -10.45
CA LEU A 160 -37.75 14.84 -9.32
C LEU A 160 -38.18 16.26 -9.68
N ASN A 161 -37.33 17.03 -10.28
CA ASN A 161 -37.60 18.29 -10.94
C ASN A 161 -36.41 18.73 -11.82
N THR A 162 -36.67 19.63 -12.77
CA THR A 162 -35.70 20.05 -13.77
C THR A 162 -34.40 20.64 -13.15
N ALA A 163 -34.56 21.51 -12.14
CA ALA A 163 -33.41 22.16 -11.51
C ALA A 163 -32.53 21.16 -10.72
N PHE A 164 -33.14 20.13 -10.11
CA PHE A 164 -32.43 19.11 -9.40
C PHE A 164 -31.69 18.19 -10.36
N ASP A 165 -32.35 17.78 -11.46
CA ASP A 165 -31.77 16.87 -12.47
C ASP A 165 -30.68 17.54 -13.31
N GLU A 166 -30.65 18.88 -13.40
CA GLU A 166 -29.57 19.64 -14.03
C GLU A 166 -28.29 19.69 -13.17
N GLU A 167 -28.45 19.79 -11.83
CA GLU A 167 -27.32 19.89 -10.91
C GLU A 167 -26.81 18.53 -10.44
N PHE A 168 -27.69 17.55 -10.25
CA PHE A 168 -27.35 16.23 -9.75
C PHE A 168 -27.49 15.18 -10.84
N LYS A 169 -26.37 14.63 -11.26
CA LYS A 169 -26.29 13.60 -12.32
C LYS A 169 -25.86 12.29 -11.68
N PHE A 170 -26.56 11.22 -12.01
CA PHE A 170 -26.33 9.89 -11.46
C PHE A 170 -25.88 8.91 -12.54
N SER A 171 -24.90 8.09 -12.23
CA SER A 171 -24.44 7.01 -13.08
C SER A 171 -25.32 5.76 -12.87
N PRO A 172 -25.49 4.89 -13.87
CA PRO A 172 -26.24 3.64 -13.73
C PRO A 172 -25.74 2.68 -12.64
N ARG A 173 -24.60 2.95 -12.03
CA ARG A 173 -24.00 2.14 -10.95
C ARG A 173 -23.95 2.85 -9.61
N ASP A 174 -24.50 4.05 -9.51
CA ASP A 174 -24.50 4.80 -8.26
C ASP A 174 -25.50 4.23 -7.25
N LEU A 175 -25.12 4.26 -5.98
CA LEU A 175 -25.99 3.93 -4.87
C LEU A 175 -26.64 5.20 -4.35
N ILE A 176 -27.96 5.32 -4.53
CA ILE A 176 -28.74 6.47 -4.07
C ILE A 176 -29.38 6.17 -2.71
N LEU A 177 -29.03 6.93 -1.68
CA LEU A 177 -29.59 6.83 -0.34
C LEU A 177 -30.62 7.91 -0.08
N VAL A 178 -31.89 7.52 0.10
CA VAL A 178 -32.99 8.44 0.46
C VAL A 178 -33.24 8.41 1.98
N GLY A 179 -32.76 9.42 2.68
CA GLY A 179 -32.91 9.58 4.12
C GLY A 179 -34.06 10.51 4.53
N GLY A 180 -34.67 10.25 5.70
CA GLY A 180 -35.70 11.11 6.25
C GLY A 180 -36.44 10.51 7.44
N ARG A 181 -37.18 11.33 8.18
CA ARG A 181 -38.02 10.91 9.34
C ARG A 181 -39.14 9.95 8.89
N ARG A 182 -39.71 9.21 9.85
CA ARG A 182 -40.88 8.35 9.61
C ARG A 182 -42.05 9.24 9.09
N GLY A 183 -42.68 8.82 7.98
CA GLY A 183 -43.75 9.57 7.34
C GLY A 183 -43.32 10.66 6.34
N ALA A 184 -42.03 10.85 6.10
CA ALA A 184 -41.50 11.87 5.16
C ALA A 184 -41.61 11.49 3.66
N GLY A 185 -42.36 10.46 3.30
CA GLY A 185 -42.60 10.09 1.91
C GLY A 185 -41.44 9.36 1.18
N LYS A 186 -40.45 8.86 1.91
CA LYS A 186 -39.25 8.18 1.30
C LYS A 186 -39.62 7.10 0.27
N SER A 187 -40.59 6.24 0.62
CA SER A 187 -41.02 5.16 -0.27
C SER A 187 -41.67 5.68 -1.56
N ILE A 188 -42.44 6.78 -1.44
CA ILE A 188 -43.06 7.45 -2.61
C ILE A 188 -41.98 8.04 -3.50
N THR A 189 -40.96 8.70 -2.91
CA THR A 189 -39.80 9.24 -3.66
C THR A 189 -39.04 8.13 -4.38
N CYS A 190 -38.75 7.00 -3.70
CA CYS A 190 -38.09 5.88 -4.34
C CYS A 190 -38.91 5.28 -5.49
N CYS A 191 -40.23 5.17 -5.37
CA CYS A 191 -41.10 4.69 -6.47
C CYS A 191 -41.17 5.67 -7.65
N ASN A 192 -40.99 6.96 -7.41
CA ASN A 192 -41.00 7.96 -8.49
C ASN A 192 -39.67 8.05 -9.24
N ILE A 193 -38.55 7.57 -8.61
CA ILE A 193 -37.22 7.51 -9.23
C ILE A 193 -37.04 6.23 -10.04
N ALA A 194 -37.74 5.14 -9.72
CA ALA A 194 -37.65 3.85 -10.38
C ALA A 194 -38.48 3.83 -11.67
#